data_65fa87cdba4bd8131bd90ca1eaebf1a1
#
_entry.id   65fa87cdba4bd8131bd90ca1eaebf1a1
#
_cell.length_a   1.000
_cell.length_b   1.000
_cell.length_c   1.000
_cell.angle_alpha   90.00
_cell.angle_beta   90.00
_cell.angle_gamma   90.00
#
_symmetry.space_group_name_H-M   'P 1'
#
loop_
_entity.id
_entity.type
_entity.pdbx_description
1 polymer ?
#
loop_
_entity_poly.entity_id
_entity_poly.type
_entity_poly.pdbx_seq_one_letter_code
_entity_poly.pdbx_strand_id
1 'polypeptide(L)'
;MPRGAWSVVALGDSVPYGSNCGCTPYPQLSASSLTAPPDREVTATNDAVAGFTTEDVLTQLRSDPDVVFHVRKADVVEIEVGANDVAYRGSCGTKVDCYEPMIPAMQQNLAEIVARVRELTNGHPVLLVLLDYWSVWLGGQYAEAQGPAYVDAAEAVTDQVNTAIKGTAATPGSAYVDLRAAFKGPDYAFDETHYLSNDGDHPNAAGHEQIAAAVVEVVTQTLRT
;
A
#
# COMPACT_ATOMS: atom_id res chain seq x y z
N MET A 1 -25.28 -17.05 -14.93
CA MET A 1 -25.08 -15.69 -15.45
C MET A 1 -23.60 -15.52 -15.66
N PRO A 2 -23.12 -14.94 -16.78
CA PRO A 2 -21.72 -14.59 -16.88
C PRO A 2 -21.37 -13.66 -15.72
N ARG A 3 -20.33 -13.98 -14.98
CA ARG A 3 -19.81 -13.08 -13.94
C ARG A 3 -19.31 -11.81 -14.65
N GLY A 4 -19.67 -10.63 -14.14
CA GLY A 4 -19.20 -9.34 -14.67
C GLY A 4 -17.67 -9.19 -14.69
N ALA A 5 -17.18 -8.01 -15.00
CA ALA A 5 -15.75 -7.69 -14.90
C ALA A 5 -15.18 -8.04 -13.52
N TRP A 6 -13.90 -8.42 -13.48
CA TRP A 6 -13.18 -8.61 -12.23
C TRP A 6 -12.79 -7.25 -11.68
N SER A 7 -13.13 -6.96 -10.42
CA SER A 7 -12.98 -5.63 -9.84
C SER A 7 -11.82 -5.58 -8.86
N VAL A 8 -10.86 -4.70 -9.13
CA VAL A 8 -9.80 -4.29 -8.21
C VAL A 8 -10.20 -2.96 -7.59
N VAL A 9 -10.13 -2.83 -6.27
CA VAL A 9 -10.35 -1.58 -5.55
C VAL A 9 -9.10 -1.26 -4.75
N ALA A 10 -8.54 -0.06 -4.93
CA ALA A 10 -7.41 0.42 -4.15
C ALA A 10 -7.88 1.37 -3.06
N LEU A 11 -7.40 1.17 -1.86
CA LEU A 11 -7.58 2.03 -0.68
C LEU A 11 -6.20 2.44 -0.17
N GLY A 12 -6.09 3.64 0.35
CA GLY A 12 -4.84 4.05 0.95
C GLY A 12 -4.55 5.54 0.86
N ASP A 13 -3.26 5.83 0.81
CA ASP A 13 -2.72 7.19 0.89
C ASP A 13 -2.26 7.77 -0.46
N SER A 14 -1.20 8.57 -0.43
CA SER A 14 -0.66 9.27 -1.60
C SER A 14 -0.02 8.35 -2.63
N VAL A 15 0.47 7.16 -2.25
CA VAL A 15 1.13 6.25 -3.18
C VAL A 15 0.11 5.62 -4.13
N PRO A 16 -0.92 4.87 -3.69
CA PRO A 16 -1.95 4.39 -4.59
C PRO A 16 -2.74 5.51 -5.27
N TYR A 17 -2.88 6.69 -4.63
CA TYR A 17 -3.48 7.87 -5.26
C TYR A 17 -2.70 8.33 -6.52
N GLY A 18 -1.37 8.13 -6.54
CA GLY A 18 -0.49 8.54 -7.63
C GLY A 18 0.04 9.97 -7.49
N SER A 19 0.29 10.41 -6.26
CA SER A 19 0.85 11.74 -6.00
C SER A 19 2.19 11.93 -6.71
N ASN A 20 2.36 13.12 -7.29
CA ASN A 20 3.61 13.61 -7.90
C ASN A 20 4.20 12.76 -9.05
N CYS A 21 3.51 11.69 -9.49
CA CYS A 21 4.01 10.88 -10.59
C CYS A 21 3.72 11.49 -11.98
N GLY A 22 2.60 12.18 -12.15
CA GLY A 22 2.14 12.64 -13.46
C GLY A 22 1.93 11.49 -14.47
N CYS A 23 1.69 10.30 -13.95
CA CYS A 23 1.59 9.03 -14.68
C CYS A 23 0.31 8.28 -14.31
N THR A 24 0.12 7.07 -14.86
CA THR A 24 -0.94 6.15 -14.42
C THR A 24 -0.51 5.50 -13.10
N PRO A 25 -1.27 5.61 -12.00
CA PRO A 25 -0.94 4.98 -10.73
C PRO A 25 -1.00 3.46 -10.80
N TYR A 26 -0.27 2.79 -9.88
CA TYR A 26 -0.12 1.34 -9.88
C TYR A 26 -1.44 0.55 -9.81
N PRO A 27 -2.54 1.00 -9.15
CA PRO A 27 -3.76 0.21 -9.12
C PRO A 27 -4.38 0.00 -10.50
N GLN A 28 -4.28 0.99 -11.39
CA GLN A 28 -4.73 0.86 -12.77
C GLN A 28 -3.75 0.02 -13.60
N LEU A 29 -2.44 0.13 -13.35
CA LEU A 29 -1.42 -0.67 -14.02
C LEU A 29 -1.52 -2.14 -13.63
N SER A 30 -1.68 -2.46 -12.34
CA SER A 30 -1.86 -3.82 -11.85
C SER A 30 -3.11 -4.46 -12.44
N ALA A 31 -4.25 -3.76 -12.40
CA ALA A 31 -5.50 -4.24 -12.97
C ALA A 31 -5.39 -4.51 -14.48
N SER A 32 -4.71 -3.64 -15.23
CA SER A 32 -4.52 -3.83 -16.68
C SER A 32 -3.61 -5.03 -17.01
N SER A 33 -2.74 -5.42 -16.09
CA SER A 33 -1.78 -6.50 -16.24
C SER A 33 -2.25 -7.84 -15.67
N LEU A 34 -3.27 -7.82 -14.80
CA LEU A 34 -3.87 -9.02 -14.24
C LEU A 34 -4.66 -9.77 -15.32
N THR A 35 -4.38 -11.07 -15.46
CA THR A 35 -5.16 -11.97 -16.28
C THR A 35 -6.24 -12.62 -15.41
N ALA A 36 -7.46 -12.13 -15.51
CA ALA A 36 -8.59 -12.74 -14.83
C ALA A 36 -8.90 -14.14 -15.41
N PRO A 37 -9.51 -15.06 -14.61
CA PRO A 37 -10.02 -16.34 -15.10
C PRO A 37 -10.95 -16.16 -16.31
N PRO A 38 -11.07 -17.13 -17.24
CA PRO A 38 -11.12 -16.93 -18.68
C PRO A 38 -12.12 -15.87 -19.12
N ASP A 39 -11.66 -14.98 -19.97
CA ASP A 39 -12.44 -13.96 -20.71
C ASP A 39 -13.12 -12.87 -19.86
N ARG A 40 -12.63 -12.59 -18.64
CA ARG A 40 -13.15 -11.48 -17.82
C ARG A 40 -12.25 -10.24 -17.94
N GLU A 41 -12.87 -9.11 -18.23
CA GLU A 41 -12.24 -7.80 -18.12
C GLU A 41 -11.88 -7.54 -16.64
N VAL A 42 -10.72 -6.94 -16.40
CA VAL A 42 -10.31 -6.46 -15.07
C VAL A 42 -10.45 -4.94 -15.05
N THR A 43 -11.14 -4.42 -14.07
CA THR A 43 -11.34 -2.98 -13.88
C THR A 43 -10.76 -2.55 -12.53
N ALA A 44 -10.17 -1.35 -12.49
CA ALA A 44 -9.69 -0.74 -11.25
C ALA A 44 -10.56 0.44 -10.85
N THR A 45 -10.89 0.51 -9.56
CA THR A 45 -11.40 1.71 -8.90
C THR A 45 -10.37 2.15 -7.87
N ASN A 46 -9.94 3.40 -7.92
CA ASN A 46 -8.96 3.93 -6.99
C ASN A 46 -9.65 4.92 -6.04
N ASP A 47 -9.90 4.47 -4.82
CA ASP A 47 -10.52 5.23 -3.73
C ASP A 47 -9.48 5.76 -2.74
N ALA A 48 -8.18 5.66 -3.06
CA ALA A 48 -7.11 6.20 -2.25
C ALA A 48 -7.13 7.74 -2.23
N VAL A 49 -6.68 8.33 -1.14
CA VAL A 49 -6.65 9.78 -0.96
C VAL A 49 -5.31 10.21 -0.38
N ALA A 50 -4.65 11.16 -1.06
CA ALA A 50 -3.35 11.67 -0.62
C ALA A 50 -3.42 12.24 0.82
N GLY A 51 -2.46 11.84 1.65
CA GLY A 51 -2.36 12.27 3.05
C GLY A 51 -3.18 11.45 4.05
N PHE A 52 -3.96 10.46 3.60
CA PHE A 52 -4.74 9.62 4.51
C PHE A 52 -3.84 8.81 5.45
N THR A 53 -4.26 8.76 6.72
CA THR A 53 -3.80 7.82 7.74
C THR A 53 -4.65 6.56 7.73
N THR A 54 -4.25 5.56 8.51
CA THR A 54 -5.07 4.35 8.71
C THR A 54 -6.45 4.67 9.31
N GLU A 55 -6.57 5.68 10.18
CA GLU A 55 -7.85 6.13 10.74
C GLU A 55 -8.75 6.76 9.67
N ASP A 56 -8.18 7.52 8.73
CA ASP A 56 -8.93 8.13 7.64
C ASP A 56 -9.51 7.08 6.70
N VAL A 57 -8.72 6.06 6.30
CA VAL A 57 -9.21 4.93 5.48
C VAL A 57 -10.31 4.16 6.21
N LEU A 58 -10.16 3.92 7.52
CA LEU A 58 -11.19 3.25 8.31
C LEU A 58 -12.48 4.08 8.38
N THR A 59 -12.36 5.40 8.51
CA THR A 59 -13.50 6.32 8.48
C THR A 59 -14.18 6.32 7.12
N GLN A 60 -13.41 6.34 6.04
CA GLN A 60 -13.91 6.25 4.67
C GLN A 60 -14.72 4.96 4.47
N LEU A 61 -14.21 3.80 4.89
CA LEU A 61 -14.91 2.50 4.83
C LEU A 61 -16.19 2.43 5.69
N ARG A 62 -16.34 3.30 6.69
CA ARG A 62 -17.52 3.37 7.56
C ARG A 62 -18.58 4.32 7.03
N SER A 63 -18.18 5.41 6.38
CA SER A 63 -19.05 6.56 6.13
C SER A 63 -19.23 6.96 4.66
N ASP A 64 -18.32 6.56 3.75
CA ASP A 64 -18.41 6.90 2.34
C ASP A 64 -19.23 5.86 1.58
N PRO A 65 -20.41 6.21 1.04
CA PRO A 65 -21.30 5.25 0.38
C PRO A 65 -20.72 4.73 -0.94
N ASP A 66 -19.92 5.52 -1.66
CA ASP A 66 -19.33 5.10 -2.92
C ASP A 66 -18.20 4.09 -2.68
N VAL A 67 -17.32 4.35 -1.72
CA VAL A 67 -16.27 3.42 -1.30
C VAL A 67 -16.86 2.10 -0.78
N VAL A 68 -17.88 2.19 0.08
CA VAL A 68 -18.60 1.00 0.57
C VAL A 68 -19.21 0.21 -0.58
N PHE A 69 -19.76 0.88 -1.60
CA PHE A 69 -20.33 0.22 -2.78
C PHE A 69 -19.23 -0.45 -3.61
N HIS A 70 -18.08 0.20 -3.84
CA HIS A 70 -16.97 -0.38 -4.60
C HIS A 70 -16.41 -1.62 -3.90
N VAL A 71 -16.09 -1.51 -2.60
CA VAL A 71 -15.54 -2.61 -1.80
C VAL A 71 -16.48 -3.82 -1.76
N ARG A 72 -17.80 -3.61 -1.65
CA ARG A 72 -18.78 -4.72 -1.67
C ARG A 72 -18.75 -5.56 -2.93
N LYS A 73 -18.22 -5.03 -4.03
CA LYS A 73 -18.16 -5.70 -5.34
C LYS A 73 -16.76 -6.12 -5.74
N ALA A 74 -15.77 -5.80 -4.92
CA ALA A 74 -14.38 -6.08 -5.21
C ALA A 74 -14.08 -7.58 -5.20
N ASP A 75 -13.33 -8.05 -6.18
CA ASP A 75 -12.68 -9.36 -6.18
C ASP A 75 -11.30 -9.27 -5.52
N VAL A 76 -10.63 -8.12 -5.64
CA VAL A 76 -9.35 -7.79 -4.99
C VAL A 76 -9.46 -6.41 -4.34
N VAL A 77 -8.96 -6.26 -3.12
CA VAL A 77 -8.78 -4.96 -2.46
C VAL A 77 -7.29 -4.79 -2.14
N GLU A 78 -6.67 -3.82 -2.79
CA GLU A 78 -5.29 -3.38 -2.56
C GLU A 78 -5.30 -2.31 -1.47
N ILE A 79 -4.47 -2.49 -0.43
CA ILE A 79 -4.43 -1.58 0.73
C ILE A 79 -2.97 -1.17 0.96
N GLU A 80 -2.68 0.12 0.77
CA GLU A 80 -1.38 0.71 1.06
C GLU A 80 -1.59 1.99 1.87
N VAL A 81 -1.41 1.91 3.18
CA VAL A 81 -1.61 3.01 4.14
C VAL A 81 -0.81 2.75 5.42
N GLY A 82 -0.29 3.80 6.02
CA GLY A 82 0.45 3.74 7.28
C GLY A 82 1.62 4.74 7.36
N ALA A 83 2.18 5.18 6.23
CA ALA A 83 3.27 6.14 6.23
C ALA A 83 2.87 7.47 6.91
N ASN A 84 1.66 7.96 6.68
CA ASN A 84 1.18 9.21 7.28
C ASN A 84 0.91 9.10 8.78
N ASP A 85 0.69 7.90 9.33
CA ASP A 85 0.57 7.70 10.78
C ASP A 85 1.87 8.02 11.50
N VAL A 86 3.02 7.82 10.84
CA VAL A 86 4.38 8.03 11.35
C VAL A 86 5.18 9.05 10.53
N ALA A 87 4.50 9.96 9.82
CA ALA A 87 5.15 10.97 8.99
C ALA A 87 6.23 11.73 9.76
N TYR A 88 7.34 12.07 9.09
CA TYR A 88 8.44 12.81 9.69
C TYR A 88 7.97 14.13 10.33
N ARG A 89 8.33 14.35 11.58
CA ARG A 89 7.98 15.54 12.35
C ARG A 89 9.24 16.25 12.82
N GLY A 90 9.42 17.51 12.48
CA GLY A 90 10.57 18.29 12.91
C GLY A 90 10.75 18.37 14.44
N SER A 91 9.67 18.24 15.23
CA SER A 91 9.73 18.16 16.70
C SER A 91 10.33 16.85 17.23
N CYS A 92 10.16 15.75 16.49
CA CYS A 92 10.74 14.46 16.79
C CYS A 92 12.14 14.31 16.19
N GLY A 93 12.35 14.89 14.99
CA GLY A 93 13.57 14.70 14.23
C GLY A 93 13.82 13.21 13.96
N THR A 94 15.02 12.75 14.20
CA THR A 94 15.45 11.36 13.99
C THR A 94 15.34 10.48 15.25
N LYS A 95 14.53 10.89 16.23
CA LYS A 95 14.31 10.10 17.45
C LYS A 95 13.22 9.06 17.21
N VAL A 96 13.60 7.82 16.96
CA VAL A 96 12.71 6.69 16.66
C VAL A 96 11.66 6.49 17.75
N ASP A 97 12.04 6.59 19.01
CA ASP A 97 11.17 6.46 20.18
C ASP A 97 10.00 7.46 20.21
N CYS A 98 10.12 8.57 19.47
CA CYS A 98 9.05 9.56 19.31
C CYS A 98 7.92 9.06 18.37
N TYR A 99 8.21 8.12 17.49
CA TYR A 99 7.27 7.54 16.51
C TYR A 99 6.67 6.21 16.98
N GLU A 100 7.40 5.44 17.79
CA GLU A 100 6.98 4.13 18.30
C GLU A 100 5.55 4.12 18.92
N PRO A 101 5.13 5.13 19.70
CA PRO A 101 3.78 5.14 20.27
C PRO A 101 2.63 5.17 19.25
N MET A 102 2.90 5.50 17.97
CA MET A 102 1.90 5.54 16.91
C MET A 102 1.66 4.18 16.27
N ILE A 103 2.64 3.29 16.30
CA ILE A 103 2.59 1.97 15.65
C ILE A 103 1.44 1.09 16.15
N PRO A 104 1.18 0.95 17.47
CA PRO A 104 0.06 0.13 17.94
C PRO A 104 -1.30 0.60 17.45
N ALA A 105 -1.54 1.92 17.40
CA ALA A 105 -2.81 2.47 16.91
C ALA A 105 -2.96 2.22 15.40
N MET A 106 -1.90 2.47 14.61
CA MET A 106 -1.85 2.16 13.19
C MET A 106 -2.14 0.66 12.93
N GLN A 107 -1.49 -0.24 13.67
CA GLN A 107 -1.71 -1.68 13.53
C GLN A 107 -3.15 -2.09 13.89
N GLN A 108 -3.73 -1.50 14.93
CA GLN A 108 -5.13 -1.73 15.28
C GLN A 108 -6.06 -1.27 14.15
N ASN A 109 -5.85 -0.07 13.62
CA ASN A 109 -6.64 0.45 12.50
C ASN A 109 -6.53 -0.45 11.26
N LEU A 110 -5.32 -0.93 10.91
CA LEU A 110 -5.12 -1.88 9.81
C LEU A 110 -5.93 -3.17 10.01
N ALA A 111 -5.94 -3.72 11.22
CA ALA A 111 -6.74 -4.90 11.54
C ALA A 111 -8.25 -4.62 11.41
N GLU A 112 -8.70 -3.44 11.83
CA GLU A 112 -10.10 -3.02 11.70
C GLU A 112 -10.48 -2.73 10.23
N ILE A 113 -9.58 -2.17 9.40
CA ILE A 113 -9.75 -2.01 7.95
C ILE A 113 -9.98 -3.38 7.31
N VAL A 114 -9.10 -4.36 7.58
CA VAL A 114 -9.23 -5.74 7.07
C VAL A 114 -10.56 -6.37 7.51
N ALA A 115 -10.92 -6.24 8.79
CA ALA A 115 -12.19 -6.75 9.31
C ALA A 115 -13.39 -6.08 8.63
N ARG A 116 -13.35 -4.77 8.42
CA ARG A 116 -14.43 -4.02 7.78
C ARG A 116 -14.59 -4.37 6.30
N VAL A 117 -13.50 -4.54 5.56
CA VAL A 117 -13.58 -5.01 4.16
C VAL A 117 -14.24 -6.38 4.11
N ARG A 118 -13.87 -7.32 4.98
CA ARG A 118 -14.49 -8.65 5.05
C ARG A 118 -15.97 -8.61 5.41
N GLU A 119 -16.35 -7.72 6.32
CA GLU A 119 -17.78 -7.50 6.65
C GLU A 119 -18.54 -7.00 5.43
N LEU A 120 -18.01 -6.02 4.70
CA LEU A 120 -18.64 -5.45 3.52
C LEU A 120 -18.78 -6.46 2.38
N THR A 121 -17.81 -7.37 2.23
CA THR A 121 -17.80 -8.42 1.20
C THR A 121 -18.45 -9.73 1.67
N ASN A 122 -19.18 -9.73 2.77
CA ASN A 122 -19.79 -10.91 3.37
C ASN A 122 -20.50 -11.80 2.34
N GLY A 123 -20.04 -13.06 2.21
CA GLY A 123 -20.56 -14.03 1.24
C GLY A 123 -19.96 -13.92 -0.18
N HIS A 124 -19.04 -12.98 -0.41
CA HIS A 124 -18.27 -12.87 -1.65
C HIS A 124 -16.78 -13.09 -1.37
N PRO A 125 -16.11 -14.05 -2.03
CA PRO A 125 -14.67 -14.23 -1.88
C PRO A 125 -13.93 -12.99 -2.38
N VAL A 126 -13.12 -12.38 -1.52
CA VAL A 126 -12.25 -11.24 -1.84
C VAL A 126 -10.83 -11.56 -1.42
N LEU A 127 -9.86 -11.22 -2.27
CA LEU A 127 -8.45 -11.23 -1.92
C LEU A 127 -8.05 -9.85 -1.39
N LEU A 128 -7.54 -9.80 -0.16
CA LEU A 128 -6.94 -8.58 0.40
C LEU A 128 -5.45 -8.59 0.12
N VAL A 129 -4.94 -7.54 -0.48
CA VAL A 129 -3.52 -7.36 -0.80
C VAL A 129 -3.00 -6.18 0.00
N LEU A 130 -2.18 -6.44 1.01
CA LEU A 130 -1.56 -5.40 1.82
C LEU A 130 -0.15 -5.14 1.30
N LEU A 131 0.13 -3.89 1.00
CA LEU A 131 1.43 -3.43 0.51
C LEU A 131 2.15 -2.69 1.63
N ASP A 132 3.45 -2.92 1.75
CA ASP A 132 4.33 -2.18 2.64
C ASP A 132 5.03 -1.02 1.90
N TYR A 133 6.09 -0.45 2.47
CA TYR A 133 6.81 0.69 1.93
C TYR A 133 8.30 0.41 1.79
N TRP A 134 8.92 0.99 0.75
CA TRP A 134 10.39 1.06 0.63
C TRP A 134 11.00 2.00 1.68
N SER A 135 10.31 3.09 1.99
CA SER A 135 10.56 4.02 3.08
C SER A 135 9.25 4.74 3.44
N VAL A 136 9.01 5.00 4.71
CA VAL A 136 7.86 5.81 5.18
C VAL A 136 8.19 7.30 5.28
N TRP A 137 9.43 7.67 4.94
CA TRP A 137 9.93 9.04 4.81
C TRP A 137 10.65 9.18 3.45
N LEU A 138 11.57 10.15 3.33
CA LEU A 138 12.36 10.26 2.10
C LEU A 138 13.21 9.01 1.88
N GLY A 139 13.36 8.61 0.62
CA GLY A 139 14.19 7.48 0.19
C GLY A 139 15.41 7.90 -0.63
N GLY A 140 16.28 6.92 -0.95
CA GLY A 140 17.43 7.06 -1.82
C GLY A 140 18.32 8.26 -1.51
N GLN A 141 18.83 8.92 -2.56
CA GLN A 141 19.68 10.10 -2.43
C GLN A 141 19.04 11.26 -1.63
N TYR A 142 17.71 11.33 -1.57
CA TYR A 142 17.01 12.38 -0.84
C TYR A 142 17.07 12.16 0.67
N ALA A 143 17.01 10.91 1.12
CA ALA A 143 17.28 10.54 2.51
C ALA A 143 18.75 10.73 2.86
N GLU A 144 19.68 10.31 1.99
CA GLU A 144 21.12 10.48 2.16
C GLU A 144 21.50 11.96 2.33
N ALA A 145 20.85 12.86 1.58
CA ALA A 145 21.07 14.30 1.70
C ALA A 145 20.68 14.87 3.07
N GLN A 146 19.83 14.19 3.84
CA GLN A 146 19.50 14.56 5.22
C GLN A 146 20.55 14.08 6.24
N GLY A 147 21.46 13.20 5.81
CA GLY A 147 22.52 12.63 6.61
C GLY A 147 22.21 11.27 7.25
N PRO A 148 23.25 10.57 7.76
CA PRO A 148 23.14 9.17 8.17
C PRO A 148 22.13 8.95 9.31
N ALA A 149 22.03 9.87 10.26
CA ALA A 149 21.06 9.75 11.35
C ALA A 149 19.57 9.77 10.87
N TYR A 150 19.32 10.45 9.74
CA TYR A 150 18.00 10.44 9.12
C TYR A 150 17.73 9.09 8.44
N VAL A 151 18.71 8.58 7.69
CA VAL A 151 18.62 7.27 7.01
C VAL A 151 18.35 6.16 8.03
N ASP A 152 19.18 6.10 9.08
CA ASP A 152 19.05 5.10 10.16
C ASP A 152 17.66 5.15 10.82
N ALA A 153 17.15 6.36 11.08
CA ALA A 153 15.83 6.53 11.69
C ALA A 153 14.69 6.19 10.72
N ALA A 154 14.78 6.59 9.45
CA ALA A 154 13.81 6.25 8.42
C ALA A 154 13.70 4.74 8.25
N GLU A 155 14.84 4.03 8.20
CA GLU A 155 14.87 2.57 8.12
C GLU A 155 14.23 1.92 9.36
N ALA A 156 14.57 2.37 10.57
CA ALA A 156 14.04 1.81 11.80
C ALA A 156 12.51 2.01 11.94
N VAL A 157 11.98 3.18 11.54
CA VAL A 157 10.54 3.44 11.55
C VAL A 157 9.84 2.62 10.45
N THR A 158 10.43 2.53 9.26
CA THR A 158 9.92 1.72 8.15
C THR A 158 9.83 0.24 8.56
N ASP A 159 10.85 -0.31 9.23
CA ASP A 159 10.84 -1.69 9.74
C ASP A 159 9.66 -1.96 10.66
N GLN A 160 9.33 -1.03 11.55
CA GLN A 160 8.21 -1.18 12.47
C GLN A 160 6.86 -1.14 11.73
N VAL A 161 6.68 -0.20 10.80
CA VAL A 161 5.47 -0.09 9.97
C VAL A 161 5.29 -1.35 9.13
N ASN A 162 6.32 -1.77 8.41
CA ASN A 162 6.27 -2.93 7.51
C ASN A 162 6.02 -4.23 8.30
N THR A 163 6.58 -4.35 9.50
CA THR A 163 6.29 -5.48 10.41
C THR A 163 4.81 -5.52 10.80
N ALA A 164 4.21 -4.37 11.11
CA ALA A 164 2.79 -4.28 11.46
C ALA A 164 1.88 -4.62 10.26
N ILE A 165 2.21 -4.12 9.05
CA ILE A 165 1.48 -4.43 7.81
C ILE A 165 1.58 -5.93 7.51
N LYS A 166 2.79 -6.50 7.53
CA LYS A 166 3.03 -7.92 7.30
C LYS A 166 2.31 -8.81 8.30
N GLY A 167 2.32 -8.42 9.57
CA GLY A 167 1.57 -9.13 10.63
C GLY A 167 0.06 -9.14 10.37
N THR A 168 -0.49 -8.03 9.88
CA THR A 168 -1.91 -7.91 9.51
C THR A 168 -2.23 -8.76 8.27
N ALA A 169 -1.34 -8.80 7.29
CA ALA A 169 -1.49 -9.61 6.09
C ALA A 169 -1.42 -11.12 6.33
N ALA A 170 -0.90 -11.57 7.47
CA ALA A 170 -0.83 -13.00 7.83
C ALA A 170 -2.21 -13.64 8.13
N THR A 171 -3.31 -12.93 7.88
CA THR A 171 -4.68 -13.43 8.07
C THR A 171 -5.18 -14.19 6.83
N PRO A 172 -5.99 -15.28 6.98
CA PRO A 172 -6.49 -16.04 5.84
C PRO A 172 -7.23 -15.17 4.81
N GLY A 173 -6.99 -15.40 3.53
CA GLY A 173 -7.58 -14.60 2.44
C GLY A 173 -6.92 -13.23 2.25
N SER A 174 -5.73 -13.04 2.82
CA SER A 174 -4.88 -11.88 2.59
C SER A 174 -3.54 -12.31 1.99
N ALA A 175 -2.92 -11.40 1.25
CA ALA A 175 -1.58 -11.52 0.70
C ALA A 175 -0.76 -10.28 1.04
N TYR A 176 0.56 -10.43 1.08
CA TYR A 176 1.50 -9.37 1.41
C TYR A 176 2.41 -9.10 0.21
N VAL A 177 2.60 -7.83 -0.10
CA VAL A 177 3.54 -7.35 -1.11
C VAL A 177 4.70 -6.64 -0.43
N ASP A 178 5.89 -7.17 -0.56
CA ASP A 178 7.14 -6.60 -0.05
C ASP A 178 7.67 -5.55 -1.04
N LEU A 179 7.16 -4.31 -0.93
CA LEU A 179 7.62 -3.22 -1.78
C LEU A 179 9.06 -2.80 -1.42
N ARG A 180 9.46 -3.02 -0.17
CA ARG A 180 10.84 -2.75 0.20
C ARG A 180 11.81 -3.64 -0.59
N ALA A 181 11.51 -4.92 -0.71
CA ALA A 181 12.30 -5.81 -1.56
C ALA A 181 12.17 -5.45 -3.06
N ALA A 182 11.00 -5.05 -3.51
CA ALA A 182 10.79 -4.64 -4.90
C ALA A 182 11.62 -3.42 -5.30
N PHE A 183 11.82 -2.45 -4.40
CA PHE A 183 12.56 -1.22 -4.65
C PHE A 183 14.04 -1.33 -4.31
N LYS A 184 14.37 -2.00 -3.19
CA LYS A 184 15.72 -2.02 -2.60
C LYS A 184 16.41 -3.38 -2.75
N GLY A 185 15.80 -4.34 -3.47
CA GLY A 185 16.33 -5.70 -3.60
C GLY A 185 16.13 -6.56 -2.35
N PRO A 186 16.48 -7.86 -2.41
CA PRO A 186 16.17 -8.82 -1.36
C PRO A 186 16.85 -8.54 -0.02
N ASP A 187 17.97 -7.84 -0.04
CA ASP A 187 18.73 -7.46 1.16
C ASP A 187 18.47 -5.99 1.58
N TYR A 188 17.53 -5.32 0.91
CA TYR A 188 17.15 -3.92 1.12
C TYR A 188 18.33 -2.91 0.97
N ALA A 189 19.33 -3.27 0.15
CA ALA A 189 20.58 -2.53 0.02
C ALA A 189 20.72 -1.75 -1.31
N PHE A 190 19.79 -1.90 -2.24
CA PHE A 190 19.83 -1.17 -3.51
C PHE A 190 19.33 0.26 -3.32
N ASP A 191 19.90 1.17 -4.10
CA ASP A 191 19.44 2.56 -4.17
C ASP A 191 18.15 2.65 -5.00
N GLU A 192 17.08 3.02 -4.36
CA GLU A 192 15.75 3.17 -4.96
C GLU A 192 15.50 4.50 -5.65
N THR A 193 16.46 5.41 -5.68
CA THR A 193 16.31 6.78 -6.21
C THR A 193 15.67 6.83 -7.59
N HIS A 194 16.01 5.89 -8.48
CA HIS A 194 15.47 5.86 -9.85
C HIS A 194 13.97 5.54 -9.92
N TYR A 195 13.38 5.02 -8.86
CA TYR A 195 11.93 4.80 -8.74
C TYR A 195 11.18 5.98 -8.14
N LEU A 196 11.90 6.98 -7.59
CA LEU A 196 11.30 8.09 -6.87
C LEU A 196 11.09 9.32 -7.74
N SER A 197 10.05 10.06 -7.44
CA SER A 197 9.82 11.42 -7.94
C SER A 197 10.81 12.41 -7.33
N ASN A 198 10.84 13.64 -7.84
CA ASN A 198 11.77 14.68 -7.39
C ASN A 198 11.56 15.13 -5.93
N ASP A 199 10.45 14.75 -5.31
CA ASP A 199 10.21 15.01 -3.89
C ASP A 199 10.91 13.99 -2.96
N GLY A 200 11.40 12.88 -3.51
CA GLY A 200 12.12 11.84 -2.78
C GLY A 200 11.22 10.95 -1.89
N ASP A 201 9.91 11.13 -1.95
CA ASP A 201 8.91 10.46 -1.12
C ASP A 201 8.00 9.56 -1.97
N HIS A 202 7.47 10.08 -3.07
CA HIS A 202 6.51 9.38 -3.90
C HIS A 202 7.18 8.66 -5.08
N PRO A 203 6.59 7.55 -5.57
CA PRO A 203 7.10 6.87 -6.75
C PRO A 203 6.86 7.70 -8.02
N ASN A 204 7.81 7.64 -8.95
CA ASN A 204 7.64 8.11 -10.32
C ASN A 204 6.97 7.02 -11.19
N ALA A 205 6.91 7.22 -12.52
CA ALA A 205 6.31 6.25 -13.43
C ALA A 205 6.96 4.86 -13.33
N ALA A 206 8.30 4.78 -13.25
CA ALA A 206 9.01 3.51 -13.10
C ALA A 206 8.73 2.86 -11.73
N GLY A 207 8.60 3.66 -10.67
CA GLY A 207 8.18 3.19 -9.35
C GLY A 207 6.78 2.58 -9.37
N HIS A 208 5.81 3.25 -10.00
CA HIS A 208 4.47 2.70 -10.14
C HIS A 208 4.41 1.42 -10.99
N GLU A 209 5.21 1.31 -12.05
CA GLU A 209 5.35 0.06 -12.82
C GLU A 209 5.94 -1.06 -11.97
N GLN A 210 6.93 -0.76 -11.12
CA GLN A 210 7.54 -1.72 -10.21
C GLN A 210 6.54 -2.21 -9.15
N ILE A 211 5.76 -1.31 -8.55
CA ILE A 211 4.69 -1.68 -7.60
C ILE A 211 3.66 -2.58 -8.29
N ALA A 212 3.19 -2.18 -9.47
CA ALA A 212 2.21 -2.96 -10.21
C ALA A 212 2.71 -4.37 -10.55
N ALA A 213 3.99 -4.52 -10.94
CA ALA A 213 4.59 -5.82 -11.21
C ALA A 213 4.61 -6.71 -9.96
N ALA A 214 5.00 -6.16 -8.80
CA ALA A 214 5.00 -6.88 -7.53
C ALA A 214 3.58 -7.32 -7.10
N VAL A 215 2.60 -6.44 -7.25
CA VAL A 215 1.18 -6.77 -6.98
C VAL A 215 0.69 -7.91 -7.88
N VAL A 216 0.92 -7.81 -9.19
CA VAL A 216 0.50 -8.83 -10.16
C VAL A 216 1.12 -10.18 -9.87
N GLU A 217 2.39 -10.22 -9.48
CA GLU A 217 3.08 -11.45 -9.10
C GLU A 217 2.39 -12.10 -7.89
N VAL A 218 2.18 -11.35 -6.80
CA VAL A 218 1.58 -11.86 -5.55
C VAL A 218 0.14 -12.30 -5.78
N VAL A 219 -0.68 -11.50 -6.47
CA VAL A 219 -2.08 -11.85 -6.77
C VAL A 219 -2.14 -13.12 -7.62
N THR A 220 -1.31 -13.22 -8.67
CA THR A 220 -1.29 -14.38 -9.55
C THR A 220 -0.85 -15.66 -8.83
N GLN A 221 0.15 -15.58 -7.96
CA GLN A 221 0.59 -16.71 -7.15
C GLN A 221 -0.50 -17.17 -6.17
N THR A 222 -1.14 -16.22 -5.48
CA THR A 222 -2.19 -16.51 -4.48
C THR A 222 -3.42 -17.15 -5.11
N LEU A 223 -3.81 -16.74 -6.31
CA LEU A 223 -4.99 -17.29 -7.00
C LEU A 223 -4.78 -18.68 -7.62
N ARG A 224 -3.53 -19.15 -7.70
CA ARG A 224 -3.18 -20.49 -8.21
C ARG A 224 -3.13 -21.57 -7.13
N THR A 225 -3.10 -21.16 -5.86
CA THR A 225 -3.06 -22.07 -4.69
C THR A 225 -4.45 -22.36 -4.18
#